data_0f45083e029939a59699f6c68e4401f5
#
_entry.id   0f45083e029939a59699f6c68e4401f5
#
_cell.length_a   1.000
_cell.length_b   1.000
_cell.length_c   1.000
_cell.angle_alpha   90.00
_cell.angle_beta   90.00
_cell.angle_gamma   90.00
#
_symmetry.space_group_name_H-M   'P 1'
#
loop_
_entity.id
_entity.type
_entity.pdbx_description
1 polymer ?
#
loop_
_entity_poly.entity_id
_entity_poly.type
_entity_poly.pdbx_seq_one_letter_code
_entity_poly.pdbx_strand_id
1 'polypeptide(L)'
;MEKYFAESELIINKDGSIFHLHVTPEHLADMVILVGDPGRVALVASHFDTKECDIESREFHTITGTYKEKRITVISTGIGCDNIDIVMNEIDAMANIDFKTRTLKPELRQLDIVRIGTCGGLQPFTPEGTFICSEISVGFDGLLNFYAGRNAVCDLPFERALLNHLGWSGN
;
A
#
# COMPACT_ATOMS: atom_id res chain seq x y z
N MET A 1 -9.65 -9.39 25.61
CA MET A 1 -9.78 -10.49 24.62
C MET A 1 -8.99 -10.08 23.39
N GLU A 2 -8.05 -10.91 22.94
CA GLU A 2 -7.39 -10.68 21.66
C GLU A 2 -8.43 -10.70 20.53
N LYS A 3 -8.31 -9.75 19.59
CA LYS A 3 -9.21 -9.68 18.45
C LYS A 3 -8.91 -10.85 17.52
N TYR A 4 -9.88 -11.72 17.32
CA TYR A 4 -9.84 -12.81 16.35
C TYR A 4 -10.41 -12.33 15.01
N PHE A 5 -9.70 -12.54 13.92
CA PHE A 5 -10.14 -12.21 12.56
C PHE A 5 -10.81 -13.42 11.92
N ALA A 6 -12.12 -13.33 11.71
CA ALA A 6 -12.90 -14.40 11.10
C ALA A 6 -12.48 -14.66 9.65
N GLU A 7 -12.80 -15.83 9.11
CA GLU A 7 -12.47 -16.19 7.72
C GLU A 7 -13.11 -15.25 6.70
N SER A 8 -14.26 -14.65 7.03
CA SER A 8 -14.93 -13.64 6.22
C SER A 8 -14.26 -12.27 6.25
N GLU A 9 -13.46 -11.97 7.28
CA GLU A 9 -12.74 -10.70 7.44
C GLU A 9 -11.31 -10.77 6.87
N LEU A 10 -10.68 -11.93 7.01
CA LEU A 10 -9.31 -12.18 6.54
C LEU A 10 -9.28 -13.51 5.79
N ILE A 11 -9.21 -13.46 4.48
CA ILE A 11 -9.13 -14.65 3.64
C ILE A 11 -7.66 -15.05 3.48
N ILE A 12 -7.35 -16.28 3.87
CA ILE A 12 -6.03 -16.90 3.73
C ILE A 12 -6.20 -18.12 2.83
N ASN A 13 -5.37 -18.22 1.81
CA ASN A 13 -5.36 -19.35 0.89
C ASN A 13 -4.87 -20.62 1.57
N LYS A 14 -5.15 -21.78 0.97
CA LYS A 14 -4.75 -23.10 1.52
C LYS A 14 -3.24 -23.28 1.66
N ASP A 15 -2.46 -22.57 0.86
CA ASP A 15 -1.00 -22.55 0.89
C ASP A 15 -0.42 -21.58 1.93
N GLY A 16 -1.27 -20.86 2.68
CA GLY A 16 -0.88 -19.89 3.69
C GLY A 16 -0.64 -18.47 3.17
N SER A 17 -0.83 -18.24 1.87
CA SER A 17 -0.71 -16.90 1.28
C SER A 17 -1.95 -16.05 1.55
N ILE A 18 -1.77 -14.72 1.54
CA ILE A 18 -2.89 -13.76 1.58
C ILE A 18 -3.67 -13.81 0.25
N PHE A 19 -4.94 -13.43 0.27
CA PHE A 19 -5.89 -13.78 -0.78
C PHE A 19 -5.60 -13.15 -2.15
N HIS A 20 -5.43 -11.83 -2.22
CA HIS A 20 -5.29 -11.16 -3.52
C HIS A 20 -3.85 -11.13 -4.00
N LEU A 21 -2.91 -10.76 -3.13
CA LEU A 21 -1.49 -10.71 -3.46
C LEU A 21 -0.86 -12.09 -3.66
N HIS A 22 -1.45 -13.12 -3.08
CA HIS A 22 -0.94 -14.50 -3.11
C HIS A 22 0.48 -14.65 -2.54
N VAL A 23 0.85 -13.76 -1.63
CA VAL A 23 2.16 -13.68 -0.95
C VAL A 23 2.01 -14.20 0.46
N THR A 24 3.03 -14.87 0.98
CA THR A 24 3.06 -15.31 2.38
C THR A 24 3.80 -14.29 3.26
N PRO A 25 3.50 -14.23 4.57
CA PRO A 25 4.09 -13.25 5.47
C PRO A 25 5.63 -13.21 5.49
N GLU A 26 6.28 -14.35 5.29
CA GLU A 26 7.74 -14.47 5.26
C GLU A 26 8.37 -13.76 4.05
N HIS A 27 7.63 -13.60 2.96
CA HIS A 27 8.11 -12.90 1.77
C HIS A 27 7.97 -11.36 1.85
N LEU A 28 7.29 -10.84 2.87
CA LEU A 28 7.16 -9.39 3.06
C LEU A 28 8.37 -8.82 3.80
N ALA A 29 9.09 -7.89 3.18
CA ALA A 29 10.14 -7.09 3.82
C ALA A 29 9.54 -5.91 4.60
N ASP A 30 10.32 -5.29 5.52
CA ASP A 30 9.89 -4.09 6.24
C ASP A 30 9.95 -2.84 5.35
N MET A 31 10.83 -2.85 4.33
CA MET A 31 10.89 -1.80 3.31
C MET A 31 10.06 -2.20 2.10
N VAL A 32 9.02 -1.43 1.78
CA VAL A 32 8.09 -1.73 0.69
C VAL A 32 8.06 -0.59 -0.32
N ILE A 33 8.26 -0.93 -1.59
CA ILE A 33 8.07 0.00 -2.71
C ILE A 33 6.75 -0.35 -3.40
N LEU A 34 5.85 0.62 -3.49
CA LEU A 34 4.61 0.48 -4.25
C LEU A 34 4.75 1.17 -5.61
N VAL A 35 4.31 0.50 -6.65
CA VAL A 35 4.20 1.04 -8.02
C VAL A 35 2.80 0.82 -8.56
N GLY A 36 2.34 1.64 -9.49
CA GLY A 36 1.00 1.47 -10.08
C GLY A 36 0.96 0.32 -11.09
N ASP A 37 1.89 0.31 -12.02
CA ASP A 37 1.96 -0.61 -13.15
C ASP A 37 2.73 -1.90 -12.76
N PRO A 38 2.16 -3.11 -12.96
CA PRO A 38 2.86 -4.37 -12.75
C PRO A 38 4.20 -4.49 -13.50
N GLY A 39 4.28 -3.94 -14.71
CA GLY A 39 5.52 -3.93 -15.48
C GLY A 39 6.68 -3.19 -14.82
N ARG A 40 6.40 -2.24 -13.94
CA ARG A 40 7.43 -1.51 -13.18
C ARG A 40 8.02 -2.33 -12.04
N VAL A 41 7.34 -3.35 -11.55
CA VAL A 41 7.86 -4.24 -10.50
C VAL A 41 9.14 -4.91 -10.98
N ALA A 42 9.12 -5.50 -12.18
CA ALA A 42 10.31 -6.11 -12.77
C ALA A 42 11.43 -5.09 -13.02
N LEU A 43 11.08 -3.85 -13.41
CA LEU A 43 12.06 -2.78 -13.60
C LEU A 43 12.77 -2.41 -12.29
N VAL A 44 12.02 -2.22 -11.20
CA VAL A 44 12.61 -1.95 -9.87
C VAL A 44 13.45 -3.14 -9.41
N ALA A 45 12.91 -4.36 -9.52
CA ALA A 45 13.60 -5.58 -9.12
C ALA A 45 14.82 -5.93 -10.00
N SER A 46 14.99 -5.31 -11.17
CA SER A 46 16.19 -5.45 -11.98
C SER A 46 17.45 -4.86 -11.29
N HIS A 47 17.26 -4.00 -10.31
CA HIS A 47 18.33 -3.43 -9.48
C HIS A 47 18.65 -4.28 -8.25
N PHE A 48 17.90 -5.34 -7.96
CA PHE A 48 18.14 -6.19 -6.80
C PHE A 48 19.37 -7.08 -7.01
N ASP A 49 20.16 -7.23 -5.96
CA ASP A 49 21.33 -8.12 -5.94
C ASP A 49 20.90 -9.59 -5.94
N THR A 50 19.79 -9.89 -5.22
CA THR A 50 19.16 -11.22 -5.16
C THR A 50 17.65 -11.08 -5.21
N LYS A 51 16.97 -12.15 -5.65
CA LYS A 51 15.50 -12.26 -5.58
C LYS A 51 15.14 -13.47 -4.73
N GLU A 52 14.18 -13.28 -3.81
CA GLU A 52 13.66 -14.32 -2.92
C GLU A 52 12.35 -14.92 -3.45
N CYS A 53 11.48 -14.07 -3.96
CA CYS A 53 10.22 -14.48 -4.61
C CYS A 53 9.87 -13.56 -5.77
N ASP A 54 9.05 -14.08 -6.68
CA ASP A 54 8.52 -13.38 -7.84
C ASP A 54 7.12 -13.97 -8.09
N ILE A 55 6.08 -13.23 -7.68
CA ILE A 55 4.70 -13.73 -7.60
C ILE A 55 3.77 -12.78 -8.33
N GLU A 56 3.05 -13.30 -9.31
CA GLU A 56 1.98 -12.60 -10.00
C GLU A 56 0.63 -13.20 -9.62
N SER A 57 -0.30 -12.34 -9.23
CA SER A 57 -1.68 -12.72 -8.93
C SER A 57 -2.62 -11.58 -9.33
N ARG A 58 -3.54 -11.86 -10.24
CA ARG A 58 -4.46 -10.87 -10.79
C ARG A 58 -3.69 -9.69 -11.41
N GLU A 59 -4.00 -8.45 -11.00
CA GLU A 59 -3.27 -7.22 -11.35
C GLU A 59 -2.08 -6.90 -10.45
N PHE A 60 -1.81 -7.74 -9.46
CA PHE A 60 -0.73 -7.56 -8.50
C PHE A 60 0.49 -8.38 -8.90
N HIS A 61 1.64 -7.74 -8.88
CA HIS A 61 2.93 -8.38 -9.05
C HIS A 61 3.80 -8.01 -7.85
N THR A 62 4.39 -9.00 -7.20
CA THR A 62 5.23 -8.83 -6.02
C THR A 62 6.58 -9.50 -6.24
N ILE A 63 7.66 -8.74 -6.04
CA ILE A 63 9.02 -9.29 -6.00
C ILE A 63 9.68 -8.83 -4.71
N THR A 64 10.23 -9.77 -3.96
CA THR A 64 11.08 -9.50 -2.80
C THR A 64 12.51 -9.93 -3.09
N GLY A 65 13.44 -9.13 -2.61
CA GLY A 65 14.88 -9.39 -2.80
C GLY A 65 15.73 -8.44 -1.97
N THR A 66 17.02 -8.38 -2.28
CA THR A 66 17.97 -7.52 -1.61
C THR A 66 18.58 -6.51 -2.55
N TYR A 67 18.80 -5.30 -2.07
CA TYR A 67 19.55 -4.26 -2.74
C TYR A 67 20.51 -3.61 -1.73
N LYS A 68 21.81 -3.71 -1.98
CA LYS A 68 22.87 -3.19 -1.07
C LYS A 68 22.62 -3.64 0.38
N GLU A 69 22.46 -4.94 0.56
CA GLU A 69 22.22 -5.59 1.86
C GLU A 69 20.86 -5.28 2.52
N LYS A 70 20.02 -4.43 1.91
CA LYS A 70 18.68 -4.14 2.40
C LYS A 70 17.67 -5.05 1.73
N ARG A 71 16.83 -5.69 2.53
CA ARG A 71 15.71 -6.49 2.04
C ARG A 71 14.54 -5.59 1.67
N ILE A 72 14.04 -5.69 0.46
CA ILE A 72 12.99 -4.82 -0.10
C ILE A 72 11.95 -5.68 -0.79
N THR A 73 10.69 -5.34 -0.57
CA THR A 73 9.56 -5.87 -1.36
C THR A 73 9.07 -4.77 -2.30
N VAL A 74 8.91 -5.07 -3.58
CA VAL A 74 8.22 -4.19 -4.53
C VAL A 74 6.90 -4.83 -4.95
N ILE A 75 5.81 -4.05 -4.91
CA ILE A 75 4.45 -4.52 -5.19
C ILE A 75 3.76 -3.54 -6.14
N SER A 76 3.08 -4.07 -7.16
CA SER A 76 2.15 -3.25 -7.95
C SER A 76 0.81 -3.12 -7.24
N THR A 77 0.22 -1.92 -7.35
CA THR A 77 -1.12 -1.64 -6.81
C THR A 77 -2.20 -1.69 -7.89
N GLY A 78 -1.83 -1.79 -9.17
CA GLY A 78 -2.80 -1.61 -10.24
C GLY A 78 -3.37 -0.17 -10.28
N ILE A 79 -4.60 -0.03 -10.75
CA ILE A 79 -5.30 1.24 -10.92
C ILE A 79 -6.48 1.32 -9.95
N GLY A 80 -6.67 2.50 -9.38
CA GLY A 80 -7.81 2.82 -8.51
C GLY A 80 -7.51 2.74 -7.02
N CYS A 81 -8.34 3.42 -6.23
CA CYS A 81 -8.19 3.47 -4.77
C CYS A 81 -8.51 2.12 -4.12
N ASP A 82 -9.43 1.35 -4.69
CA ASP A 82 -9.83 0.03 -4.21
C ASP A 82 -8.66 -0.94 -4.19
N ASN A 83 -7.86 -0.96 -5.27
CA ASN A 83 -6.66 -1.81 -5.34
C ASN A 83 -5.58 -1.39 -4.34
N ILE A 84 -5.41 -0.07 -4.14
CA ILE A 84 -4.50 0.44 -3.11
C ILE A 84 -4.97 -0.01 -1.72
N ASP A 85 -6.28 0.06 -1.47
CA ASP A 85 -6.89 -0.39 -0.22
C ASP A 85 -6.64 -1.87 0.03
N ILE A 86 -6.86 -2.71 -0.97
CA ILE A 86 -6.56 -4.15 -0.91
C ILE A 86 -5.08 -4.37 -0.55
N VAL A 87 -4.15 -3.75 -1.27
CA VAL A 87 -2.72 -3.92 -1.04
C VAL A 87 -2.34 -3.48 0.36
N MET A 88 -2.79 -2.30 0.82
CA MET A 88 -2.46 -1.78 2.15
C MET A 88 -2.99 -2.67 3.27
N ASN A 89 -4.23 -3.15 3.16
CA ASN A 89 -4.80 -4.06 4.16
C ASN A 89 -4.10 -5.42 4.16
N GLU A 90 -3.74 -5.97 2.99
CA GLU A 90 -3.10 -7.28 2.92
C GLU A 90 -1.64 -7.24 3.39
N ILE A 91 -0.87 -6.19 3.11
CA ILE A 91 0.49 -6.06 3.66
C ILE A 91 0.47 -5.81 5.17
N ASP A 92 -0.51 -5.03 5.69
CA ASP A 92 -0.67 -4.89 7.14
C ASP A 92 -1.05 -6.23 7.80
N ALA A 93 -1.96 -6.98 7.21
CA ALA A 93 -2.31 -8.31 7.69
C ALA A 93 -1.11 -9.26 7.73
N MET A 94 -0.31 -9.31 6.67
CA MET A 94 0.92 -10.12 6.63
C MET A 94 1.94 -9.67 7.68
N ALA A 95 2.07 -8.36 7.90
CA ALA A 95 2.99 -7.82 8.88
C ALA A 95 2.54 -8.14 10.32
N ASN A 96 1.24 -7.99 10.62
CA ASN A 96 0.77 -7.81 11.99
C ASN A 96 -0.21 -8.88 12.49
N ILE A 97 -0.69 -9.78 11.63
CA ILE A 97 -1.57 -10.88 12.02
C ILE A 97 -0.82 -12.21 11.91
N ASP A 98 -0.95 -13.04 12.93
CA ASP A 98 -0.55 -14.45 12.84
C ASP A 98 -1.63 -15.21 12.08
N PHE A 99 -1.31 -15.71 10.90
CA PHE A 99 -2.26 -16.39 10.02
C PHE A 99 -2.72 -17.76 10.56
N LYS A 100 -1.96 -18.37 11.49
CA LYS A 100 -2.35 -19.65 12.11
C LYS A 100 -3.37 -19.46 13.20
N THR A 101 -3.15 -18.47 14.08
CA THR A 101 -4.06 -18.16 15.20
C THR A 101 -5.14 -17.16 14.80
N ARG A 102 -4.95 -16.43 13.69
CA ARG A 102 -5.85 -15.37 13.20
C ARG A 102 -6.05 -14.25 14.23
N THR A 103 -4.98 -13.93 14.96
CA THR A 103 -4.94 -12.87 15.98
C THR A 103 -3.79 -11.91 15.70
N LEU A 104 -3.82 -10.74 16.31
CA LEU A 104 -2.68 -9.82 16.23
C LEU A 104 -1.44 -10.47 16.83
N LYS A 105 -0.29 -10.25 16.19
CA LYS A 105 1.02 -10.62 16.74
C LYS A 105 1.28 -9.83 18.02
N PRO A 106 1.98 -10.40 19.01
CA PRO A 106 2.33 -9.68 20.25
C PRO A 106 3.17 -8.42 20.01
N GLU A 107 4.03 -8.48 19.00
CA GLU A 107 4.86 -7.37 18.53
C GLU A 107 4.45 -7.01 17.11
N LEU A 108 4.01 -5.76 16.94
CA LEU A 108 3.62 -5.24 15.64
C LEU A 108 4.85 -4.78 14.87
N ARG A 109 4.91 -5.17 13.59
CA ARG A 109 5.94 -4.69 12.66
C ARG A 109 5.55 -3.32 12.13
N GLN A 110 6.51 -2.43 12.08
CA GLN A 110 6.41 -1.16 11.36
C GLN A 110 6.99 -1.36 9.97
N LEU A 111 6.26 -0.91 8.95
CA LEU A 111 6.69 -0.95 7.55
C LEU A 111 7.05 0.46 7.07
N ASP A 112 8.17 0.57 6.35
CA ASP A 112 8.55 1.77 5.63
C ASP A 112 8.07 1.65 4.19
N ILE A 113 7.03 2.41 3.83
CA ILE A 113 6.37 2.31 2.53
C ILE A 113 6.62 3.56 1.70
N VAL A 114 7.13 3.39 0.49
CA VAL A 114 7.31 4.45 -0.50
C VAL A 114 6.56 4.10 -1.78
N ARG A 115 5.66 4.98 -2.22
CA ARG A 115 5.00 4.81 -3.53
C ARG A 115 5.72 5.64 -4.59
N ILE A 116 6.17 4.95 -5.64
CA ILE A 116 6.79 5.58 -6.82
C ILE A 116 5.75 5.59 -7.94
N GLY A 117 5.34 6.78 -8.35
CA GLY A 117 4.34 6.97 -9.38
C GLY A 117 4.76 8.04 -10.38
N THR A 118 3.84 8.37 -11.27
CA THR A 118 3.93 9.50 -12.20
C THR A 118 2.76 10.44 -11.95
N CYS A 119 2.96 11.73 -12.19
CA CYS A 119 1.91 12.73 -12.06
C CYS A 119 2.06 13.79 -13.16
N GLY A 120 1.01 14.54 -13.43
CA GLY A 120 1.06 15.73 -14.27
C GLY A 120 1.50 16.95 -13.46
N GLY A 121 2.55 17.65 -13.91
CA GLY A 121 2.92 18.95 -13.36
C GLY A 121 1.93 20.03 -13.82
N LEU A 122 1.34 20.77 -12.89
CA LEU A 122 0.35 21.81 -13.20
C LEU A 122 0.95 23.23 -13.16
N GLN A 123 2.22 23.35 -12.79
CA GLN A 123 2.87 24.65 -12.61
C GLN A 123 4.07 24.82 -13.56
N PRO A 124 4.37 26.05 -14.02
CA PRO A 124 5.49 26.31 -14.91
C PRO A 124 6.86 25.89 -14.35
N PHE A 125 6.98 25.81 -13.01
CA PHE A 125 8.22 25.38 -12.34
C PHE A 125 8.33 23.86 -12.16
N THR A 126 7.39 23.08 -12.73
CA THR A 126 7.41 21.60 -12.69
C THR A 126 7.50 21.04 -14.13
N PRO A 127 8.63 21.27 -14.86
CA PRO A 127 8.82 20.67 -16.19
C PRO A 127 8.89 19.14 -16.10
N GLU A 128 8.76 18.51 -17.28
CA GLU A 128 8.90 17.05 -17.38
C GLU A 128 10.22 16.57 -16.79
N GLY A 129 10.18 15.45 -16.06
CA GLY A 129 11.33 14.89 -15.34
C GLY A 129 11.57 15.46 -13.94
N THR A 130 10.76 16.41 -13.49
CA THR A 130 10.87 16.93 -12.11
C THR A 130 10.45 15.86 -11.10
N PHE A 131 11.28 15.62 -10.07
CA PHE A 131 10.91 14.82 -8.93
C PHE A 131 10.02 15.61 -7.98
N ILE A 132 8.85 15.04 -7.66
CA ILE A 132 7.87 15.66 -6.77
C ILE A 132 7.66 14.73 -5.57
N CYS A 133 7.85 15.27 -4.36
CA CYS A 133 7.46 14.61 -3.12
C CYS A 133 6.17 15.28 -2.62
N SER A 134 5.09 14.50 -2.51
CA SER A 134 3.80 15.02 -2.06
C SER A 134 3.84 15.31 -0.56
N GLU A 135 3.53 16.52 -0.16
CA GLU A 135 3.33 16.92 1.24
C GLU A 135 1.88 16.71 1.66
N ILE A 136 0.94 17.10 0.82
CA ILE A 136 -0.51 16.93 1.03
C ILE A 136 -1.12 16.31 -0.23
N SER A 137 -2.05 15.40 -0.05
CA SER A 137 -2.82 14.78 -1.13
C SER A 137 -4.32 14.97 -0.88
N VAL A 138 -5.07 15.23 -1.95
CA VAL A 138 -6.53 15.35 -1.90
C VAL A 138 -7.14 14.16 -2.63
N GLY A 139 -7.91 13.34 -1.92
CA GLY A 139 -8.69 12.24 -2.49
C GLY A 139 -10.15 12.64 -2.66
N PHE A 140 -10.71 12.41 -3.85
CA PHE A 140 -12.13 12.61 -4.14
C PHE A 140 -12.93 11.30 -4.12
N ASP A 141 -12.30 10.20 -3.73
CA ASP A 141 -12.90 8.86 -3.70
C ASP A 141 -13.72 8.58 -2.43
N GLY A 142 -13.44 9.29 -1.34
CA GLY A 142 -14.11 9.11 -0.06
C GLY A 142 -13.67 7.88 0.72
N LEU A 143 -12.66 7.12 0.29
CA LEU A 143 -12.21 5.88 0.90
C LEU A 143 -11.87 6.04 2.39
N LEU A 144 -11.18 7.12 2.76
CA LEU A 144 -10.79 7.37 4.15
C LEU A 144 -12.00 7.53 5.10
N ASN A 145 -13.21 7.80 4.60
CA ASN A 145 -14.40 7.89 5.44
C ASN A 145 -14.81 6.52 6.05
N PHE A 146 -14.31 5.41 5.50
CA PHE A 146 -14.55 4.06 6.02
C PHE A 146 -13.54 3.64 7.08
N TYR A 147 -12.50 4.47 7.34
CA TYR A 147 -11.46 4.16 8.32
C TYR A 147 -11.70 4.88 9.64
N ALA A 148 -11.61 4.12 10.75
CA ALA A 148 -11.60 4.69 12.08
C ALA A 148 -10.36 5.58 12.25
N GLY A 149 -10.52 6.72 12.94
CA GLY A 149 -9.39 7.63 13.17
C GLY A 149 -9.05 8.55 11.99
N ARG A 150 -9.82 8.56 10.91
CA ARG A 150 -9.64 9.45 9.76
C ARG A 150 -9.29 10.89 10.16
N ASN A 151 -10.02 11.45 11.10
CA ASN A 151 -9.85 12.84 11.52
C ASN A 151 -8.52 13.13 12.25
N ALA A 152 -7.81 12.10 12.69
CA ALA A 152 -6.49 12.26 13.31
C ALA A 152 -5.36 12.41 12.27
N VAL A 153 -5.61 11.99 11.03
CA VAL A 153 -4.61 12.01 9.94
C VAL A 153 -4.95 12.99 8.82
N CYS A 154 -6.20 13.49 8.76
CA CYS A 154 -6.63 14.47 7.76
C CYS A 154 -6.41 15.91 8.22
N ASP A 155 -6.02 16.79 7.28
CA ASP A 155 -6.02 18.23 7.48
C ASP A 155 -7.46 18.75 7.36
N LEU A 156 -8.20 18.72 8.48
CA LEU A 156 -9.61 19.12 8.52
C LEU A 156 -9.83 20.61 8.19
N PRO A 157 -8.96 21.57 8.59
CA PRO A 157 -9.06 22.94 8.14
C PRO A 157 -8.96 23.10 6.63
N PHE A 158 -7.98 22.43 6.01
CA PHE A 158 -7.80 22.45 4.55
C PHE A 158 -8.98 21.80 3.82
N GLU A 159 -9.43 20.63 4.29
CA GLU A 159 -10.62 19.96 3.74
C GLU A 159 -11.84 20.87 3.74
N ARG A 160 -12.10 21.55 4.87
CA ARG A 160 -13.24 22.46 5.01
C ARG A 160 -13.12 23.67 4.08
N ALA A 161 -11.91 24.23 3.94
CA ALA A 161 -11.66 25.33 3.02
C ALA A 161 -11.89 24.90 1.56
N LEU A 162 -11.45 23.71 1.18
CA LEU A 162 -11.66 23.15 -0.16
C LEU A 162 -13.14 22.91 -0.46
N LEU A 163 -13.89 22.29 0.46
CA LEU A 163 -15.33 22.08 0.33
C LEU A 163 -16.09 23.38 0.13
N ASN A 164 -15.76 24.41 0.92
CA ASN A 164 -16.36 25.74 0.78
C ASN A 164 -16.04 26.38 -0.57
N HIS A 165 -14.78 26.26 -1.03
CA HIS A 165 -14.36 26.77 -2.33
C HIS A 165 -15.09 26.11 -3.50
N LEU A 166 -15.31 24.79 -3.41
CA LEU A 166 -16.03 24.01 -4.44
C LEU A 166 -17.56 24.17 -4.33
N GLY A 167 -18.07 24.82 -3.30
CA GLY A 167 -19.50 24.94 -3.05
C GLY A 167 -20.17 23.61 -2.69
N TRP A 168 -19.38 22.64 -2.21
CA TRP A 168 -19.91 21.34 -1.77
C TRP A 168 -20.43 21.49 -0.34
N SER A 169 -21.74 21.29 -0.19
CA SER A 169 -22.32 21.13 1.15
C SER A 169 -21.96 19.72 1.64
N GLY A 170 -21.10 19.65 2.65
CA GLY A 170 -20.91 18.40 3.35
C GLY A 170 -22.24 17.92 3.96
N ASN A 171 -22.61 16.71 3.69
CA ASN A 171 -23.65 16.00 4.43
C ASN A 171 -23.04 15.34 5.65
#